data_bd563a0feeb95f17db942f670dcb08a3
#
_entry.id   bd563a0feeb95f17db942f670dcb08a3
#
_cell.length_a   1.000
_cell.length_b   1.000
_cell.length_c   1.000
_cell.angle_alpha   90.00
_cell.angle_beta   90.00
_cell.angle_gamma   90.00
#
_symmetry.space_group_name_H-M   'P 1'
#
loop_
_entity.id
_entity.type
_entity.pdbx_description
1 polymer ?
#
loop_
_entity_poly.entity_id
_entity_poly.type
_entity_poly.pdbx_seq_one_letter_code
_entity_poly.pdbx_strand_id
1 'polypeptide(L)'
;ENTNIKKVKIVANLPYYITTPIIMKLLEEKLDLESITVMIQKEVADRLIAIPGEKETGAITYAVYYYAIAEAILEVPKESFIPEPEVTSKVIKLNIRKEPPIEVQDKELMFKIIKSAFMQRRKTLINALNNAKIFQNKEEGNQILESLKLDESVRAEKLTLENFADITNRILKKGI
;
A
#
# COMPACT_ATOMS: atom_id res chain seq x y z
N GLU A 1 -6.01 -9.42 36.58
CA GLU A 1 -4.57 -9.74 36.33
C GLU A 1 -4.06 -8.80 35.25
N ASN A 2 -3.22 -7.85 35.67
CA ASN A 2 -2.55 -6.89 34.77
C ASN A 2 -1.44 -7.63 34.03
N THR A 3 -1.75 -8.27 32.92
CA THR A 3 -0.73 -8.70 31.97
C THR A 3 -0.23 -7.47 31.23
N ASN A 4 0.92 -6.95 31.63
CA ASN A 4 1.67 -5.93 30.92
C ASN A 4 2.23 -6.52 29.61
N ILE A 5 1.37 -6.81 28.63
CA ILE A 5 1.78 -7.19 27.27
C ILE A 5 2.31 -5.92 26.63
N LYS A 6 3.62 -5.77 26.64
CA LYS A 6 4.28 -4.53 26.20
C LYS A 6 4.27 -4.32 24.70
N LYS A 7 4.21 -5.37 23.86
CA LYS A 7 4.11 -5.33 22.40
C LYS A 7 3.94 -6.73 21.82
N VAL A 8 3.14 -6.85 20.78
CA VAL A 8 2.84 -8.11 20.11
C VAL A 8 3.69 -8.23 18.83
N LYS A 9 4.32 -9.39 18.62
CA LYS A 9 4.96 -9.79 17.37
C LYS A 9 4.16 -10.91 16.74
N ILE A 10 3.89 -10.80 15.45
CA ILE A 10 3.21 -11.84 14.69
C ILE A 10 4.24 -12.53 13.81
N VAL A 11 4.25 -13.88 13.84
CA VAL A 11 5.05 -14.71 12.94
C VAL A 11 4.13 -15.76 12.33
N ALA A 12 4.01 -15.79 11.00
CA ALA A 12 3.09 -16.67 10.31
C ALA A 12 3.59 -17.13 8.94
N ASN A 13 3.23 -18.36 8.57
CA ASN A 13 3.22 -18.81 7.19
C ASN A 13 1.80 -18.64 6.68
N LEU A 14 1.57 -17.67 5.77
CA LEU A 14 0.23 -17.34 5.31
C LEU A 14 -0.15 -18.15 4.05
N PRO A 15 -1.40 -18.65 3.98
CA PRO A 15 -1.91 -19.20 2.73
C PRO A 15 -1.92 -18.13 1.64
N TYR A 16 -1.44 -18.48 0.42
CA TYR A 16 -1.21 -17.51 -0.66
C TYR A 16 -2.46 -16.74 -1.06
N TYR A 17 -3.62 -17.40 -1.08
CA TYR A 17 -4.88 -16.82 -1.54
C TYR A 17 -5.48 -15.76 -0.60
N ILE A 18 -5.02 -15.67 0.66
CA ILE A 18 -5.56 -14.74 1.67
C ILE A 18 -4.50 -13.80 2.26
N THR A 19 -3.28 -13.84 1.76
CA THR A 19 -2.14 -13.06 2.26
C THR A 19 -2.45 -11.57 2.37
N THR A 20 -2.85 -10.93 1.26
CA THR A 20 -3.12 -9.48 1.22
C THR A 20 -4.22 -9.05 2.18
N PRO A 21 -5.40 -9.70 2.22
CA PRO A 21 -6.45 -9.38 3.19
C PRO A 21 -6.00 -9.48 4.65
N ILE A 22 -5.22 -10.51 5.01
CA ILE A 22 -4.74 -10.67 6.38
C ILE A 22 -3.78 -9.54 6.76
N ILE A 23 -2.78 -9.25 5.90
CA ILE A 23 -1.81 -8.18 6.17
C ILE A 23 -2.51 -6.84 6.29
N MET A 24 -3.43 -6.52 5.37
CA MET A 24 -4.19 -5.26 5.42
C MET A 24 -4.97 -5.14 6.72
N LYS A 25 -5.70 -6.19 7.11
CA LYS A 25 -6.45 -6.20 8.35
C LYS A 25 -5.56 -5.94 9.57
N LEU A 26 -4.41 -6.61 9.66
CA LEU A 26 -3.45 -6.42 10.77
C LEU A 26 -2.86 -5.01 10.82
N LEU A 27 -2.65 -4.37 9.66
CA LEU A 27 -2.12 -3.01 9.58
C LEU A 27 -3.18 -1.94 9.89
N GLU A 28 -4.44 -2.17 9.55
CA GLU A 28 -5.53 -1.23 9.74
C GLU A 28 -6.15 -1.30 11.15
N GLU A 29 -6.10 -2.47 11.79
CA GLU A 29 -6.57 -2.64 13.16
C GLU A 29 -5.63 -1.96 14.15
N LYS A 30 -6.19 -1.30 15.17
CA LYS A 30 -5.44 -0.60 16.22
C LYS A 30 -4.86 -1.59 17.25
N LEU A 31 -4.11 -2.58 16.77
CA LEU A 31 -3.40 -3.52 17.62
C LEU A 31 -2.03 -2.94 18.01
N ASP A 32 -1.59 -3.15 19.25
CA ASP A 32 -0.25 -2.74 19.68
C ASP A 32 0.81 -3.72 19.15
N LEU A 33 1.03 -3.69 17.84
CA LEU A 33 1.98 -4.53 17.14
C LEU A 33 3.36 -3.87 17.07
N GLU A 34 4.39 -4.66 17.34
CA GLU A 34 5.79 -4.28 17.08
C GLU A 34 6.20 -4.65 15.65
N SER A 35 5.91 -5.88 15.25
CA SER A 35 6.27 -6.37 13.92
C SER A 35 5.39 -7.54 13.47
N ILE A 36 5.33 -7.70 12.14
CA ILE A 36 4.69 -8.83 11.45
C ILE A 36 5.74 -9.47 10.57
N THR A 37 6.11 -10.72 10.85
CA THR A 37 7.02 -11.51 10.03
C THR A 37 6.24 -12.62 9.35
N VAL A 38 6.24 -12.63 8.02
CA VAL A 38 5.43 -13.58 7.26
C VAL A 38 6.21 -14.19 6.10
N MET A 39 5.90 -15.47 5.83
CA MET A 39 6.31 -16.14 4.60
C MET A 39 5.15 -16.13 3.60
N ILE A 40 5.40 -15.63 2.41
CA ILE A 40 4.41 -15.40 1.36
C ILE A 40 5.03 -15.62 -0.03
N GLN A 41 4.22 -15.62 -1.08
CA GLN A 41 4.73 -15.68 -2.46
C GLN A 41 5.71 -14.54 -2.74
N LYS A 42 6.83 -14.82 -3.42
CA LYS A 42 7.87 -13.85 -3.77
C LYS A 42 7.31 -12.60 -4.46
N GLU A 43 6.44 -12.76 -5.45
CA GLU A 43 5.84 -11.61 -6.17
C GLU A 43 5.03 -10.70 -5.24
N VAL A 44 4.28 -11.27 -4.31
CA VAL A 44 3.52 -10.49 -3.32
C VAL A 44 4.48 -9.79 -2.36
N ALA A 45 5.50 -10.49 -1.90
CA ALA A 45 6.53 -9.92 -1.03
C ALA A 45 7.24 -8.73 -1.69
N ASP A 46 7.64 -8.87 -2.97
CA ASP A 46 8.32 -7.81 -3.72
C ASP A 46 7.45 -6.55 -3.83
N ARG A 47 6.12 -6.70 -3.99
CA ARG A 47 5.19 -5.57 -3.95
C ARG A 47 5.06 -4.93 -2.56
N LEU A 48 5.13 -5.74 -1.50
CA LEU A 48 5.00 -5.24 -0.13
C LEU A 48 6.24 -4.46 0.33
N ILE A 49 7.43 -4.85 -0.14
CA ILE A 49 8.70 -4.18 0.19
C ILE A 49 9.08 -3.07 -0.78
N ALA A 50 8.40 -2.94 -1.92
CA ALA A 50 8.65 -1.89 -2.89
C ALA A 50 8.43 -0.49 -2.29
N ILE A 51 9.11 0.50 -2.85
CA ILE A 51 8.94 1.90 -2.49
C ILE A 51 7.89 2.54 -3.40
N PRO A 52 6.91 3.32 -2.87
CA PRO A 52 5.97 4.08 -3.70
C PRO A 52 6.65 4.87 -4.81
N GLY A 53 6.15 4.72 -6.06
CA GLY A 53 6.74 5.35 -7.25
C GLY A 53 7.70 4.46 -8.04
N GLU A 54 8.07 3.30 -7.51
CA GLU A 54 8.87 2.29 -8.22
C GLU A 54 8.02 1.35 -9.09
N LYS A 55 8.69 0.56 -9.96
CA LYS A 55 8.03 -0.27 -10.97
C LYS A 55 7.11 -1.36 -10.39
N GLU A 56 7.51 -1.98 -9.30
CA GLU A 56 6.82 -3.15 -8.71
C GLU A 56 5.63 -2.76 -7.80
N THR A 57 5.22 -1.49 -7.78
CA THR A 57 4.19 -1.00 -6.87
C THR A 57 2.78 -1.47 -7.20
N GLY A 58 1.98 -1.62 -6.15
CA GLY A 58 0.55 -1.85 -6.16
C GLY A 58 -0.12 -1.08 -5.01
N ALA A 59 -1.45 -1.07 -4.94
CA ALA A 59 -2.14 -0.37 -3.84
C ALA A 59 -1.67 -0.81 -2.45
N ILE A 60 -1.34 -2.09 -2.28
CA ILE A 60 -0.83 -2.65 -1.02
C ILE A 60 0.54 -2.07 -0.64
N THR A 61 1.39 -1.72 -1.60
CA THR A 61 2.69 -1.09 -1.36
C THR A 61 2.54 0.18 -0.55
N TYR A 62 1.58 1.04 -0.92
CA TYR A 62 1.33 2.31 -0.25
C TYR A 62 0.80 2.13 1.17
N ALA A 63 -0.06 1.14 1.38
CA ALA A 63 -0.56 0.82 2.70
C ALA A 63 0.57 0.32 3.61
N VAL A 64 1.38 -0.64 3.13
CA VAL A 64 2.53 -1.13 3.90
C VAL A 64 3.50 0.01 4.19
N TYR A 65 3.87 0.82 3.19
CA TYR A 65 4.78 1.95 3.37
C TYR A 65 4.27 2.98 4.39
N TYR A 66 2.94 3.19 4.44
CA TYR A 66 2.31 4.09 5.42
C TYR A 66 2.38 3.56 6.85
N TYR A 67 2.11 2.26 7.05
CA TYR A 67 1.98 1.66 8.38
C TYR A 67 3.26 1.01 8.92
N ALA A 68 4.20 0.63 8.04
CA ALA A 68 5.36 -0.16 8.41
C ALA A 68 6.61 0.20 7.60
N ILE A 69 7.77 -0.27 8.10
CA ILE A 69 9.02 -0.37 7.35
C ILE A 69 9.17 -1.85 7.00
N ALA A 70 9.13 -2.15 5.70
CA ALA A 70 9.22 -3.52 5.21
C ALA A 70 10.65 -3.88 4.82
N GLU A 71 11.08 -5.08 5.18
CA GLU A 71 12.38 -5.63 4.84
C GLU A 71 12.29 -7.10 4.40
N ALA A 72 13.06 -7.49 3.41
CA ALA A 72 13.22 -8.88 3.02
C ALA A 72 14.19 -9.58 3.98
N ILE A 73 13.81 -10.75 4.49
CA ILE A 73 14.67 -11.55 5.38
C ILE A 73 15.41 -12.62 4.58
N LEU A 74 14.68 -13.46 3.84
CA LEU A 74 15.25 -14.52 3.00
C LEU A 74 14.25 -14.97 1.91
N GLU A 75 14.79 -15.59 0.87
CA GLU A 75 13.99 -16.33 -0.12
C GLU A 75 13.99 -17.82 0.25
N VAL A 76 12.83 -18.46 0.06
CA VAL A 76 12.65 -19.89 0.30
C VAL A 76 12.32 -20.54 -1.03
N PRO A 77 13.25 -21.33 -1.60
CA PRO A 77 13.02 -21.98 -2.89
C PRO A 77 11.86 -22.97 -2.78
N LYS A 78 11.16 -23.17 -3.87
CA LYS A 78 9.96 -24.01 -3.92
C LYS A 78 10.26 -25.49 -3.59
N GLU A 79 11.48 -25.95 -3.86
CA GLU A 79 11.98 -27.30 -3.57
C GLU A 79 12.07 -27.58 -2.05
N SER A 80 11.95 -26.55 -1.20
CA SER A 80 11.94 -26.69 0.25
C SER A 80 10.60 -27.15 0.82
N PHE A 81 9.59 -27.35 -0.02
CA PHE A 81 8.22 -27.68 0.41
C PHE A 81 7.77 -29.05 -0.10
N ILE A 82 6.92 -29.72 0.68
CA ILE A 82 6.23 -30.96 0.28
C ILE A 82 4.73 -30.77 0.61
N PRO A 83 3.83 -30.74 -0.41
CA PRO A 83 4.14 -30.72 -1.84
C PRO A 83 4.82 -29.43 -2.29
N GLU A 84 5.61 -29.50 -3.36
CA GLU A 84 6.29 -28.36 -3.95
C GLU A 84 5.26 -27.36 -4.53
N PRO A 85 5.30 -26.07 -4.15
CA PRO A 85 4.45 -25.04 -4.74
C PRO A 85 4.94 -24.61 -6.13
N GLU A 86 4.09 -23.92 -6.88
CA GLU A 86 4.45 -23.45 -8.22
C GLU A 86 5.49 -22.32 -8.21
N VAL A 87 5.61 -21.57 -7.11
CA VAL A 87 6.41 -20.34 -7.02
C VAL A 87 7.29 -20.31 -5.77
N THR A 88 8.40 -19.62 -5.87
CA THR A 88 9.29 -19.31 -4.74
C THR A 88 8.57 -18.47 -3.69
N SER A 89 8.87 -18.71 -2.42
CA SER A 89 8.41 -17.91 -1.30
C SER A 89 9.48 -16.93 -0.83
N LYS A 90 9.05 -15.92 -0.11
CA LYS A 90 9.94 -14.95 0.55
C LYS A 90 9.43 -14.68 1.96
N VAL A 91 10.35 -14.65 2.91
CA VAL A 91 10.06 -14.17 4.27
C VAL A 91 10.35 -12.67 4.31
N ILE A 92 9.37 -11.91 4.74
CA ILE A 92 9.50 -10.48 4.97
C ILE A 92 9.13 -10.13 6.40
N LYS A 93 9.65 -9.01 6.87
CA LYS A 93 9.30 -8.42 8.16
C LYS A 93 8.79 -7.01 7.96
N LEU A 94 7.65 -6.73 8.54
CA LEU A 94 7.01 -5.42 8.59
C LEU A 94 7.20 -4.87 10.02
N ASN A 95 8.08 -3.90 10.20
CA ASN A 95 8.27 -3.20 11.46
C ASN A 95 7.25 -2.06 11.54
N ILE A 96 6.29 -2.15 12.47
CA ILE A 96 5.17 -1.19 12.54
C ILE A 96 5.69 0.18 12.94
N ARG A 97 5.31 1.22 12.18
CA ARG A 97 5.68 2.60 12.47
C ARG A 97 4.89 3.11 13.68
N LYS A 98 5.54 3.92 14.50
CA LYS A 98 4.87 4.65 15.59
C LYS A 98 4.04 5.79 15.04
N GLU A 99 4.52 6.42 13.98
CA GLU A 99 3.91 7.56 13.30
C GLU A 99 3.96 7.33 11.79
N PRO A 100 2.94 7.74 11.04
CA PRO A 100 2.95 7.66 9.60
C PRO A 100 4.06 8.56 9.02
N PRO A 101 4.63 8.20 7.84
CA PRO A 101 5.73 8.96 7.23
C PRO A 101 5.30 10.30 6.63
N ILE A 102 3.99 10.53 6.51
CA ILE A 102 3.39 11.74 5.96
C ILE A 102 2.14 12.14 6.76
N GLU A 103 1.81 13.44 6.72
CA GLU A 103 0.54 13.96 7.19
C GLU A 103 -0.46 14.08 6.04
N VAL A 104 -1.70 13.66 6.28
CA VAL A 104 -2.82 13.79 5.35
C VAL A 104 -4.09 14.12 6.11
N GLN A 105 -4.91 15.05 5.58
CA GLN A 105 -6.13 15.51 6.25
C GLN A 105 -7.20 14.41 6.36
N ASP A 106 -7.29 13.55 5.35
CA ASP A 106 -8.22 12.41 5.31
C ASP A 106 -7.49 11.16 4.78
N LYS A 107 -7.08 10.32 5.70
CA LYS A 107 -6.40 9.05 5.40
C LYS A 107 -7.29 8.08 4.62
N GLU A 108 -8.56 8.00 4.96
CA GLU A 108 -9.51 7.07 4.32
C GLU A 108 -9.75 7.45 2.88
N LEU A 109 -9.91 8.75 2.60
CA LEU A 109 -10.00 9.27 1.25
C LEU A 109 -8.73 9.00 0.46
N MET A 110 -7.55 9.22 1.05
CA MET A 110 -6.27 8.94 0.40
C MET A 110 -6.17 7.47 -0.04
N PHE A 111 -6.47 6.52 0.85
CA PHE A 111 -6.44 5.10 0.49
C PHE A 111 -7.53 4.71 -0.51
N LYS A 112 -8.69 5.34 -0.48
CA LYS A 112 -9.72 5.19 -1.51
C LYS A 112 -9.21 5.65 -2.87
N ILE A 113 -8.52 6.79 -2.95
CA ILE A 113 -7.90 7.32 -4.17
C ILE A 113 -6.84 6.35 -4.68
N ILE A 114 -5.90 5.91 -3.83
CA ILE A 114 -4.86 4.92 -4.19
C ILE A 114 -5.51 3.65 -4.76
N LYS A 115 -6.45 3.06 -4.05
CA LYS A 115 -7.14 1.84 -4.49
C LYS A 115 -7.82 2.03 -5.84
N SER A 116 -8.53 3.14 -6.03
CA SER A 116 -9.21 3.47 -7.29
C SER A 116 -8.24 3.63 -8.45
N ALA A 117 -7.12 4.29 -8.23
CA ALA A 117 -6.08 4.48 -9.23
C ALA A 117 -5.47 3.13 -9.69
N PHE A 118 -5.23 2.22 -8.75
CA PHE A 118 -4.65 0.91 -9.05
C PHE A 118 -5.65 -0.11 -9.61
N MET A 119 -6.95 0.09 -9.49
CA MET A 119 -7.96 -0.76 -10.15
C MET A 119 -7.89 -0.68 -11.69
N GLN A 120 -7.36 0.41 -12.24
CA GLN A 120 -7.24 0.65 -13.68
C GLN A 120 -5.79 0.96 -14.08
N ARG A 121 -4.83 0.09 -13.72
CA ARG A 121 -3.37 0.29 -13.90
C ARG A 121 -2.93 0.73 -15.30
N ARG A 122 -3.63 0.34 -16.36
CA ARG A 122 -3.31 0.72 -17.74
C ARG A 122 -3.80 2.12 -18.13
N LYS A 123 -4.60 2.78 -17.30
CA LYS A 123 -5.13 4.14 -17.53
C LYS A 123 -4.24 5.19 -16.88
N THR A 124 -4.31 6.41 -17.39
CA THR A 124 -3.75 7.58 -16.69
C THR A 124 -4.50 7.79 -15.38
N LEU A 125 -3.87 8.47 -14.43
CA LEU A 125 -4.46 8.77 -13.12
C LEU A 125 -5.80 9.49 -13.26
N ILE A 126 -5.86 10.52 -14.13
CA ILE A 126 -7.08 11.30 -14.39
C ILE A 126 -8.22 10.40 -14.85
N ASN A 127 -7.96 9.52 -15.83
CA ASN A 127 -8.98 8.62 -16.34
C ASN A 127 -9.42 7.59 -15.27
N ALA A 128 -8.50 7.06 -14.48
CA ALA A 128 -8.81 6.10 -13.42
C ALA A 128 -9.68 6.74 -12.34
N LEU A 129 -9.31 7.93 -11.85
CA LEU A 129 -10.03 8.62 -10.77
C LEU A 129 -11.34 9.24 -11.23
N ASN A 130 -11.44 9.72 -12.49
CA ASN A 130 -12.69 10.18 -13.06
C ASN A 130 -13.70 9.01 -13.21
N ASN A 131 -13.26 7.85 -13.70
CA ASN A 131 -14.11 6.66 -13.78
C ASN A 131 -14.57 6.16 -12.41
N ALA A 132 -13.76 6.34 -11.38
CA ALA A 132 -14.11 6.02 -9.99
C ALA A 132 -14.96 7.10 -9.29
N LYS A 133 -15.33 8.18 -10.01
CA LYS A 133 -16.08 9.31 -9.48
C LYS A 133 -15.40 9.98 -8.26
N ILE A 134 -14.08 9.96 -8.25
CA ILE A 134 -13.25 10.71 -7.28
C ILE A 134 -13.17 12.17 -7.72
N PHE A 135 -12.90 12.43 -9.00
CA PHE A 135 -13.05 13.75 -9.62
C PHE A 135 -14.46 13.93 -10.12
N GLN A 136 -14.98 15.17 -10.06
CA GLN A 136 -16.28 15.52 -10.64
C GLN A 136 -16.26 15.42 -12.18
N ASN A 137 -15.11 15.79 -12.77
CA ASN A 137 -14.84 15.71 -14.21
C ASN A 137 -13.32 15.70 -14.46
N LYS A 138 -12.91 15.50 -15.73
CA LYS A 138 -11.49 15.47 -16.10
C LYS A 138 -10.80 16.81 -15.94
N GLU A 139 -11.50 17.91 -16.13
CA GLU A 139 -10.96 19.26 -15.99
C GLU A 139 -10.50 19.53 -14.54
N GLU A 140 -11.29 19.11 -13.57
CA GLU A 140 -10.88 19.16 -12.17
C GLU A 140 -9.60 18.35 -11.92
N GLY A 141 -9.51 17.14 -12.48
CA GLY A 141 -8.33 16.31 -12.40
C GLY A 141 -7.09 16.99 -12.98
N ASN A 142 -7.21 17.59 -14.18
CA ASN A 142 -6.12 18.32 -14.83
C ASN A 142 -5.63 19.49 -13.96
N GLN A 143 -6.56 20.33 -13.45
CA GLN A 143 -6.22 21.45 -12.58
C GLN A 143 -5.50 21.02 -11.29
N ILE A 144 -5.91 19.90 -10.71
CA ILE A 144 -5.26 19.37 -9.51
C ILE A 144 -3.83 18.93 -9.86
N LEU A 145 -3.63 18.13 -10.91
CA LEU A 145 -2.31 17.65 -11.32
C LEU A 145 -1.37 18.82 -11.70
N GLU A 146 -1.87 19.78 -12.48
CA GLU A 146 -1.12 20.98 -12.84
C GLU A 146 -0.67 21.77 -11.60
N SER A 147 -1.57 21.97 -10.62
CA SER A 147 -1.24 22.65 -9.36
C SER A 147 -0.15 21.95 -8.54
N LEU A 148 0.02 20.64 -8.73
CA LEU A 148 1.03 19.81 -8.10
C LEU A 148 2.24 19.55 -9.00
N LYS A 149 2.29 20.15 -10.19
CA LYS A 149 3.33 19.95 -11.22
C LYS A 149 3.49 18.49 -11.63
N LEU A 150 2.42 17.74 -11.64
CA LEU A 150 2.37 16.36 -12.11
C LEU A 150 1.93 16.30 -13.57
N ASP A 151 2.52 15.38 -14.35
CA ASP A 151 2.20 15.17 -15.74
C ASP A 151 0.76 14.62 -15.90
N GLU A 152 -0.02 15.16 -16.86
CA GLU A 152 -1.41 14.72 -17.13
C GLU A 152 -1.50 13.24 -17.54
N SER A 153 -0.43 12.70 -18.14
CA SER A 153 -0.35 11.31 -18.58
C SER A 153 0.12 10.36 -17.48
N VAL A 154 0.43 10.88 -16.28
CA VAL A 154 0.98 10.09 -15.16
C VAL A 154 0.04 8.93 -14.79
N ARG A 155 0.65 7.79 -14.47
CA ARG A 155 -0.04 6.61 -13.95
C ARG A 155 0.24 6.44 -12.46
N ALA A 156 -0.67 5.72 -11.77
CA ALA A 156 -0.60 5.50 -10.33
C ALA A 156 0.76 4.99 -9.84
N GLU A 157 1.39 4.07 -10.59
CA GLU A 157 2.68 3.48 -10.21
C GLU A 157 3.87 4.44 -10.21
N LYS A 158 3.72 5.65 -10.76
CA LYS A 158 4.76 6.67 -10.79
C LYS A 158 4.65 7.70 -9.66
N LEU A 159 3.60 7.62 -8.89
CA LEU A 159 3.33 8.55 -7.80
C LEU A 159 3.94 8.07 -6.49
N THR A 160 4.45 9.00 -5.71
CA THR A 160 4.86 8.74 -4.33
C THR A 160 3.66 8.79 -3.40
N LEU A 161 3.84 8.39 -2.14
CA LEU A 161 2.78 8.50 -1.13
C LEU A 161 2.43 9.98 -0.87
N GLU A 162 3.43 10.86 -0.87
CA GLU A 162 3.26 12.31 -0.74
C GLU A 162 2.39 12.88 -1.86
N ASN A 163 2.61 12.45 -3.11
CA ASN A 163 1.76 12.87 -4.23
C ASN A 163 0.28 12.51 -3.99
N PHE A 164 -0.01 11.31 -3.48
CA PHE A 164 -1.38 10.92 -3.15
C PHE A 164 -1.96 11.72 -1.99
N ALA A 165 -1.17 12.06 -0.98
CA ALA A 165 -1.60 12.92 0.11
C ALA A 165 -1.92 14.35 -0.39
N ASP A 166 -1.06 14.91 -1.25
CA ASP A 166 -1.27 16.23 -1.85
C ASP A 166 -2.53 16.28 -2.72
N ILE A 167 -2.75 15.25 -3.55
CA ILE A 167 -3.98 15.11 -4.35
C ILE A 167 -5.20 15.06 -3.43
N THR A 168 -5.14 14.27 -2.35
CA THR A 168 -6.22 14.16 -1.36
C THR A 168 -6.54 15.51 -0.74
N ASN A 169 -5.51 16.21 -0.26
CA ASN A 169 -5.66 17.51 0.38
C ASN A 169 -6.21 18.58 -0.60
N ARG A 170 -5.87 18.49 -1.90
CA ARG A 170 -6.42 19.40 -2.93
C ARG A 170 -7.90 19.13 -3.22
N ILE A 171 -8.31 17.86 -3.25
CA ILE A 171 -9.72 17.48 -3.41
C ILE A 171 -10.55 18.05 -2.25
N LEU A 172 -10.08 17.89 -1.01
CA LEU A 172 -10.76 18.38 0.18
C LEU A 172 -10.90 19.91 0.20
N LYS A 173 -9.86 20.64 -0.21
CA LYS A 173 -9.87 22.12 -0.26
C LYS A 173 -10.84 22.70 -1.29
N LYS A 174 -11.20 21.94 -2.33
CA LYS A 174 -12.17 22.38 -3.36
C LYS A 174 -13.63 22.05 -3.00
N GLY A 175 -13.84 21.17 -2.04
CA GLY A 175 -15.17 20.74 -1.57
C GLY A 175 -15.78 21.60 -0.45
N ILE A 176 -15.13 22.75 -0.11
CA ILE A 176 -15.60 23.72 0.89
C ILE A 176 -16.22 24.92 0.16
#